data_f84105d3499fcf0f5f1be1c2c51bbc2e
#
_entry.id   f84105d3499fcf0f5f1be1c2c51bbc2e
#
_cell.length_a   1.000
_cell.length_b   1.000
_cell.length_c   1.000
_cell.angle_alpha   90.00
_cell.angle_beta   90.00
_cell.angle_gamma   90.00
#
_symmetry.space_group_name_H-M   'P 1'
#
loop_
_entity.id
_entity.type
_entity.pdbx_description
1 polymer ?
#
loop_
_entity_poly.entity_id
_entity_poly.type
_entity_poly.pdbx_seq_one_letter_code
_entity_poly.pdbx_strand_id
1 'polypeptide(L)'
;MAERTVKELVKKKNKSKAKGSAFERTVCKMLSLWISNNKHDDLFWRSAMSGGRATVRYRYKKGQKSTQGGDITAVHPLGNKLTDIFSIECKSYKNIHLQTSILNKAPKQASLLDFWNQTKRDAETQNKLPMLIAKQPNLAVIVCIDENGLKRLQTNDVEYIYVSDLDMYIIKFDRLINVCKLR
;
A
#
# COMPACT_ATOMS: atom_id res chain seq x y z
N MET A 1 -11.36 5.37 -37.26
CA MET A 1 -11.03 4.94 -35.86
C MET A 1 -10.25 3.65 -35.97
N ALA A 2 -8.98 3.63 -35.57
CA ALA A 2 -8.13 2.44 -35.66
C ALA A 2 -8.57 1.43 -34.59
N GLU A 3 -9.04 0.25 -35.00
CA GLU A 3 -9.29 -0.88 -34.13
C GLU A 3 -7.97 -1.30 -33.46
N ARG A 4 -7.86 -1.05 -32.17
CA ARG A 4 -6.75 -1.61 -31.38
C ARG A 4 -6.97 -3.11 -31.26
N THR A 5 -6.06 -3.89 -31.80
CA THR A 5 -6.17 -5.36 -31.74
C THR A 5 -6.15 -5.84 -30.30
N VAL A 6 -6.86 -6.93 -30.00
CA VAL A 6 -6.90 -7.59 -28.69
C VAL A 6 -5.49 -7.87 -28.16
N LYS A 7 -4.53 -8.19 -29.05
CA LYS A 7 -3.11 -8.39 -28.72
C LYS A 7 -2.44 -7.14 -28.13
N GLU A 8 -2.75 -5.94 -28.63
CA GLU A 8 -2.19 -4.68 -28.08
C GLU A 8 -2.76 -4.35 -26.71
N LEU A 9 -4.05 -4.59 -26.50
CA LEU A 9 -4.69 -4.41 -25.21
C LEU A 9 -4.13 -5.37 -24.15
N VAL A 10 -3.90 -6.63 -24.49
CA VAL A 10 -3.29 -7.64 -23.62
C VAL A 10 -1.85 -7.26 -23.29
N LYS A 11 -1.05 -6.81 -24.29
CA LYS A 11 0.34 -6.37 -24.09
C LYS A 11 0.45 -5.15 -23.17
N LYS A 12 -0.49 -4.20 -23.27
CA LYS A 12 -0.56 -3.02 -22.40
C LYS A 12 -0.94 -3.39 -20.96
N LYS A 13 -1.90 -4.32 -20.78
CA LYS A 13 -2.32 -4.83 -19.47
C LYS A 13 -1.19 -5.59 -18.76
N ASN A 14 -0.40 -6.38 -19.49
CA ASN A 14 0.75 -7.09 -18.95
C ASN A 14 1.87 -6.14 -18.50
N LYS A 15 2.15 -5.06 -19.23
CA LYS A 15 3.14 -4.04 -18.84
C LYS A 15 2.73 -3.31 -17.55
N SER A 16 1.45 -2.98 -17.35
CA SER A 16 0.97 -2.34 -16.13
C SER A 16 1.08 -3.26 -14.92
N LYS A 17 0.72 -4.54 -15.08
CA LYS A 17 0.85 -5.56 -14.03
C LYS A 17 2.31 -5.79 -13.64
N ALA A 18 3.23 -5.81 -14.61
CA ALA A 18 4.66 -5.94 -14.35
C ALA A 18 5.23 -4.75 -13.55
N LYS A 19 4.79 -3.51 -13.85
CA LYS A 19 5.20 -2.32 -13.09
C LYS A 19 4.70 -2.34 -11.65
N GLY A 20 3.45 -2.71 -11.40
CA GLY A 20 2.90 -2.87 -10.05
C GLY A 20 3.70 -3.90 -9.26
N SER A 21 3.90 -5.07 -9.83
CA SER A 21 4.68 -6.16 -9.22
C SER A 21 6.14 -5.78 -8.92
N ALA A 22 6.77 -4.96 -9.76
CA ALA A 22 8.12 -4.46 -9.51
C ALA A 22 8.16 -3.48 -8.34
N PHE A 23 7.15 -2.61 -8.23
CA PHE A 23 7.04 -1.67 -7.11
C PHE A 23 6.82 -2.41 -5.78
N GLU A 24 5.90 -3.38 -5.72
CA GLU A 24 5.66 -4.21 -4.53
C GLU A 24 6.94 -4.91 -4.05
N ARG A 25 7.75 -5.49 -4.97
CA ARG A 25 9.06 -6.09 -4.61
C ARG A 25 10.04 -5.07 -4.03
N THR A 26 10.08 -3.86 -4.59
CA THR A 26 10.91 -2.78 -4.06
C THR A 26 10.48 -2.41 -2.64
N VAL A 27 9.17 -2.29 -2.40
CA VAL A 27 8.62 -2.01 -1.07
C VAL A 27 8.96 -3.14 -0.08
N CYS A 28 8.79 -4.41 -0.47
CA CYS A 28 9.18 -5.57 0.36
C CYS A 28 10.62 -5.45 0.84
N LYS A 29 11.55 -5.17 -0.08
CA LYS A 29 12.98 -5.02 0.25
C LYS A 29 13.22 -3.85 1.21
N MET A 30 12.65 -2.68 0.94
CA MET A 30 12.85 -1.49 1.77
C MET A 30 12.26 -1.67 3.18
N LEU A 31 11.07 -2.27 3.31
CA LEU A 31 10.48 -2.61 4.60
C LEU A 31 11.31 -3.65 5.36
N SER A 32 11.89 -4.64 4.66
CA SER A 32 12.77 -5.64 5.26
C SER A 32 14.01 -5.00 5.88
N LEU A 33 14.67 -4.12 5.14
CA LEU A 33 15.83 -3.38 5.64
C LEU A 33 15.46 -2.50 6.84
N TRP A 34 14.33 -1.81 6.78
CA TRP A 34 13.83 -0.98 7.89
C TRP A 34 13.60 -1.80 9.16
N ILE A 35 12.81 -2.86 9.10
CA ILE A 35 12.42 -3.68 10.28
C ILE A 35 13.62 -4.43 10.87
N SER A 36 14.61 -4.80 10.04
CA SER A 36 15.81 -5.53 10.47
C SER A 36 16.99 -4.64 10.82
N ASN A 37 16.86 -3.30 10.78
CA ASN A 37 17.97 -2.37 10.89
C ASN A 37 19.10 -2.70 9.89
N ASN A 38 18.74 -2.84 8.62
CA ASN A 38 19.60 -3.15 7.47
C ASN A 38 20.31 -4.52 7.50
N LYS A 39 19.82 -5.49 8.30
CA LYS A 39 20.42 -6.82 8.38
C LYS A 39 19.86 -7.83 7.37
N HIS A 40 18.60 -7.65 6.97
CA HIS A 40 17.88 -8.57 6.08
C HIS A 40 17.08 -7.77 5.05
N ASP A 41 17.06 -8.22 3.81
CA ASP A 41 16.30 -7.59 2.72
C ASP A 41 15.14 -8.46 2.20
N ASP A 42 14.88 -9.58 2.87
CA ASP A 42 13.97 -10.67 2.47
C ASP A 42 12.92 -11.06 3.53
N LEU A 43 12.61 -10.19 4.52
CA LEU A 43 11.61 -10.47 5.54
C LEU A 43 10.19 -10.51 5.00
N PHE A 44 9.94 -9.85 3.87
CA PHE A 44 8.64 -9.70 3.26
C PHE A 44 8.62 -10.19 1.83
N TRP A 45 7.45 -10.67 1.41
CA TRP A 45 7.18 -11.04 0.03
C TRP A 45 5.84 -10.46 -0.43
N ARG A 46 5.66 -10.42 -1.73
CA ARG A 46 4.37 -10.08 -2.31
C ARG A 46 3.33 -11.13 -1.96
N SER A 47 2.16 -10.70 -1.51
CA SER A 47 1.07 -11.64 -1.26
C SER A 47 0.67 -12.36 -2.56
N ALA A 48 0.58 -13.68 -2.51
CA ALA A 48 0.06 -14.49 -3.62
C ALA A 48 -1.42 -14.20 -3.92
N MET A 49 -2.11 -13.54 -2.98
CA MET A 49 -3.52 -13.19 -3.04
C MET A 49 -3.76 -11.72 -3.41
N SER A 50 -2.69 -10.94 -3.71
CA SER A 50 -2.82 -9.56 -4.15
C SER A 50 -3.67 -9.48 -5.43
N GLY A 51 -4.69 -8.62 -5.42
CA GLY A 51 -5.65 -8.45 -6.51
C GLY A 51 -6.94 -9.27 -6.32
N GLY A 52 -7.80 -9.27 -7.35
CA GLY A 52 -9.19 -9.79 -7.32
C GLY A 52 -9.42 -11.21 -6.77
N ARG A 53 -8.37 -12.01 -6.54
CA ARG A 53 -8.49 -13.35 -5.95
C ARG A 53 -8.88 -13.30 -4.46
N ALA A 54 -8.39 -12.34 -3.70
CA ALA A 54 -8.79 -12.17 -2.29
C ALA A 54 -10.27 -11.83 -2.18
N THR A 55 -10.75 -10.91 -3.03
CA THR A 55 -12.17 -10.51 -3.11
C THR A 55 -13.07 -11.67 -3.53
N VAL A 56 -12.64 -12.48 -4.52
CA VAL A 56 -13.39 -13.66 -4.97
C VAL A 56 -13.46 -14.71 -3.87
N ARG A 57 -12.35 -14.99 -3.17
CA ARG A 57 -12.33 -15.98 -2.08
C ARG A 57 -13.22 -15.56 -0.90
N TYR A 58 -13.26 -14.27 -0.56
CA TYR A 58 -14.14 -13.73 0.47
C TYR A 58 -15.63 -13.90 0.11
N ARG A 59 -16.00 -13.73 -1.17
CA ARG A 59 -17.39 -13.93 -1.65
C ARG A 59 -17.83 -15.39 -1.61
N TYR A 60 -16.92 -16.34 -1.89
CA TYR A 60 -17.25 -17.76 -1.94
C TYR A 60 -17.12 -18.50 -0.61
N LYS A 61 -16.31 -18.01 0.33
CA LYS A 61 -16.17 -18.55 1.67
C LYS A 61 -16.81 -17.62 2.69
N LYS A 62 -18.14 -17.65 2.77
CA LYS A 62 -18.92 -16.90 3.76
C LYS A 62 -18.31 -17.11 5.16
N GLY A 63 -17.72 -16.03 5.75
CA GLY A 63 -17.33 -15.99 7.15
C GLY A 63 -15.91 -16.44 7.52
N GLN A 64 -15.09 -16.97 6.63
CA GLN A 64 -13.66 -17.18 6.94
C GLN A 64 -12.89 -15.91 6.65
N LYS A 65 -12.46 -15.20 7.70
CA LYS A 65 -11.53 -14.07 7.61
C LYS A 65 -10.24 -14.55 6.93
N SER A 66 -9.88 -13.95 5.80
CA SER A 66 -8.58 -14.20 5.19
C SER A 66 -7.53 -13.53 6.06
N THR A 67 -6.65 -14.28 6.68
CA THR A 67 -5.50 -13.75 7.43
C THR A 67 -4.42 -13.18 6.51
N GLN A 68 -4.57 -13.35 5.20
CA GLN A 68 -3.64 -12.88 4.16
C GLN A 68 -4.33 -11.80 3.31
N GLY A 69 -4.37 -10.60 3.81
CA GLY A 69 -4.81 -9.44 3.04
C GLY A 69 -3.66 -8.44 2.87
N GLY A 70 -3.87 -7.49 1.93
CA GLY A 70 -2.84 -6.57 1.51
C GLY A 70 -1.89 -7.18 0.46
N ASP A 71 -1.03 -6.34 -0.08
CA ASP A 71 -0.07 -6.71 -1.13
C ASP A 71 1.23 -7.30 -0.57
N ILE A 72 1.49 -7.13 0.73
CA ILE A 72 2.73 -7.52 1.42
C ILE A 72 2.42 -8.54 2.52
N THR A 73 3.20 -9.62 2.57
CA THR A 73 3.12 -10.64 3.62
C THR A 73 4.51 -10.90 4.20
N ALA A 74 4.58 -11.18 5.51
CA ALA A 74 5.83 -11.61 6.14
C ALA A 74 6.13 -13.07 5.75
N VAL A 75 7.39 -13.34 5.44
CA VAL A 75 7.93 -14.70 5.20
C VAL A 75 8.96 -15.07 6.25
N HIS A 76 9.32 -14.15 7.12
CA HIS A 76 10.23 -14.33 8.24
C HIS A 76 9.57 -13.82 9.54
N PRO A 77 9.78 -14.47 10.71
CA PRO A 77 9.14 -14.06 11.99
C PRO A 77 9.34 -12.60 12.38
N LEU A 78 10.50 -12.01 12.07
CA LEU A 78 10.75 -10.58 12.32
C LEU A 78 9.79 -9.67 11.55
N GLY A 79 9.34 -10.08 10.37
CA GLY A 79 8.39 -9.34 9.55
C GLY A 79 6.98 -9.29 10.15
N ASN A 80 6.62 -10.27 10.98
CA ASN A 80 5.32 -10.32 11.63
C ASN A 80 5.06 -9.07 12.48
N LYS A 81 6.11 -8.49 13.08
CA LYS A 81 6.00 -7.24 13.86
C LYS A 81 5.27 -6.13 13.09
N LEU A 82 5.44 -6.06 11.78
CA LEU A 82 4.78 -5.06 10.93
C LEU A 82 3.44 -5.59 10.39
N THR A 83 3.41 -6.82 9.87
CA THR A 83 2.21 -7.36 9.20
C THR A 83 1.12 -7.82 10.17
N ASP A 84 1.42 -8.02 11.45
CA ASP A 84 0.40 -8.26 12.48
C ASP A 84 -0.35 -6.98 12.85
N ILE A 85 0.31 -5.81 12.69
CA ILE A 85 -0.28 -4.50 12.98
C ILE A 85 -0.96 -3.93 11.73
N PHE A 86 -0.30 -3.96 10.57
CA PHE A 86 -0.74 -3.27 9.37
C PHE A 86 -1.17 -4.22 8.25
N SER A 87 -2.26 -3.85 7.57
CA SER A 87 -2.58 -4.31 6.22
C SER A 87 -1.96 -3.34 5.24
N ILE A 88 -1.00 -3.82 4.44
CA ILE A 88 -0.17 -2.98 3.58
C ILE A 88 -0.62 -3.12 2.14
N GLU A 89 -1.06 -2.01 1.55
CA GLU A 89 -1.47 -1.91 0.15
C GLU A 89 -0.46 -1.08 -0.63
N CYS A 90 -0.10 -1.51 -1.83
CA CYS A 90 0.86 -0.83 -2.71
C CYS A 90 0.18 -0.35 -3.98
N LYS A 91 0.28 0.93 -4.30
CA LYS A 91 -0.27 1.51 -5.53
C LYS A 91 0.81 2.24 -6.33
N SER A 92 0.98 1.84 -7.59
CA SER A 92 1.88 2.52 -8.53
C SER A 92 1.09 2.98 -9.74
N TYR A 93 0.81 4.26 -9.82
CA TYR A 93 0.00 4.88 -10.87
C TYR A 93 0.72 6.04 -11.54
N LYS A 94 0.39 6.27 -12.81
CA LYS A 94 0.96 7.39 -13.58
C LYS A 94 0.53 8.74 -13.01
N ASN A 95 -0.69 8.82 -12.44
CA ASN A 95 -1.22 9.99 -11.77
C ASN A 95 -2.13 9.54 -10.62
N ILE A 96 -1.88 10.03 -9.39
CA ILE A 96 -2.65 9.68 -8.17
C ILE A 96 -3.63 10.81 -7.78
N HIS A 97 -3.62 11.92 -8.52
CA HIS A 97 -4.51 13.07 -8.24
C HIS A 97 -4.50 13.53 -6.78
N LEU A 98 -3.32 13.57 -6.14
CA LEU A 98 -3.14 13.92 -4.73
C LEU A 98 -3.83 15.24 -4.37
N GLN A 99 -3.56 16.30 -5.13
CA GLN A 99 -4.14 17.63 -4.88
C GLN A 99 -5.67 17.61 -4.95
N THR A 100 -6.23 16.95 -5.94
CA THR A 100 -7.68 16.85 -6.12
C THR A 100 -8.33 16.06 -4.99
N SER A 101 -7.65 15.05 -4.46
CA SER A 101 -8.14 14.27 -3.33
C SER A 101 -8.14 15.10 -2.04
N ILE A 102 -7.10 15.91 -1.81
CA ILE A 102 -7.01 16.80 -0.63
C ILE A 102 -8.03 17.96 -0.70
N LEU A 103 -8.31 18.45 -1.92
CA LEU A 103 -9.24 19.56 -2.12
C LEU A 103 -10.71 19.12 -2.33
N ASN A 104 -11.05 17.89 -2.00
CA ASN A 104 -12.40 17.29 -2.08
C ASN A 104 -13.06 17.38 -3.47
N LYS A 105 -12.26 17.47 -4.54
CA LYS A 105 -12.77 17.36 -5.92
C LYS A 105 -12.68 15.92 -6.36
N ALA A 106 -13.81 15.22 -6.45
CA ALA A 106 -13.87 13.84 -6.94
C ALA A 106 -13.35 13.75 -8.38
N PRO A 107 -12.15 13.20 -8.64
CA PRO A 107 -11.65 13.02 -9.99
C PRO A 107 -12.42 11.87 -10.67
N LYS A 108 -12.61 11.97 -11.99
CA LYS A 108 -13.20 10.87 -12.79
C LYS A 108 -12.29 9.64 -12.92
N GLN A 109 -11.09 9.69 -12.38
CA GLN A 109 -10.09 8.61 -12.43
C GLN A 109 -9.70 8.20 -11.01
N ALA A 110 -9.12 7.01 -10.86
CA ALA A 110 -8.62 6.49 -9.59
C ALA A 110 -7.73 7.51 -8.87
N SER A 111 -8.09 7.87 -7.67
CA SER A 111 -7.46 8.91 -6.86
C SER A 111 -6.81 8.32 -5.61
N LEU A 112 -5.99 9.12 -4.92
CA LEU A 112 -5.47 8.73 -3.61
C LEU A 112 -6.59 8.42 -2.62
N LEU A 113 -7.69 9.18 -2.67
CA LEU A 113 -8.87 8.96 -1.84
C LEU A 113 -9.49 7.57 -2.06
N ASP A 114 -9.64 7.14 -3.32
CA ASP A 114 -10.19 5.81 -3.64
C ASP A 114 -9.29 4.70 -3.11
N PHE A 115 -7.95 4.87 -3.27
CA PHE A 115 -6.98 3.91 -2.76
C PHE A 115 -6.97 3.86 -1.24
N TRP A 116 -7.05 5.02 -0.57
CA TRP A 116 -7.12 5.09 0.89
C TRP A 116 -8.38 4.43 1.44
N ASN A 117 -9.53 4.74 0.87
CA ASN A 117 -10.80 4.11 1.25
C ASN A 117 -10.81 2.60 1.01
N GLN A 118 -10.19 2.12 -0.07
CA GLN A 118 -9.99 0.69 -0.30
C GLN A 118 -9.11 0.09 0.80
N THR A 119 -7.96 0.71 1.07
CA THR A 119 -6.99 0.22 2.08
C THR A 119 -7.61 0.14 3.46
N LYS A 120 -8.41 1.14 3.87
CA LYS A 120 -9.14 1.11 5.16
C LYS A 120 -10.11 -0.08 5.24
N ARG A 121 -10.96 -0.28 4.23
CA ARG A 121 -11.90 -1.41 4.21
C ARG A 121 -11.18 -2.76 4.25
N ASP A 122 -10.10 -2.91 3.49
CA ASP A 122 -9.33 -4.16 3.45
C ASP A 122 -8.63 -4.43 4.79
N ALA A 123 -8.12 -3.40 5.46
CA ALA A 123 -7.52 -3.50 6.80
C ALA A 123 -8.57 -3.86 7.86
N GLU A 124 -9.74 -3.24 7.84
CA GLU A 124 -10.84 -3.51 8.77
C GLU A 124 -11.29 -4.98 8.70
N THR A 125 -11.39 -5.57 7.50
CA THR A 125 -11.76 -6.98 7.35
C THR A 125 -10.76 -7.94 8.00
N GLN A 126 -9.53 -7.49 8.22
CA GLN A 126 -8.44 -8.25 8.82
C GLN A 126 -8.20 -7.90 10.30
N ASN A 127 -8.94 -6.93 10.85
CA ASN A 127 -8.70 -6.35 12.16
C ASN A 127 -7.28 -5.79 12.33
N LYS A 128 -6.80 -5.08 11.28
CA LYS A 128 -5.49 -4.44 11.21
C LYS A 128 -5.61 -2.95 10.91
N LEU A 129 -4.54 -2.22 11.10
CA LEU A 129 -4.46 -0.81 10.74
C LEU A 129 -4.13 -0.65 9.25
N PRO A 130 -4.67 0.37 8.57
CA PRO A 130 -4.39 0.59 7.16
C PRO A 130 -3.01 1.23 6.95
N MET A 131 -2.27 0.72 5.96
CA MET A 131 -1.05 1.35 5.46
C MET A 131 -1.06 1.31 3.93
N LEU A 132 -1.19 2.47 3.30
CA LEU A 132 -1.12 2.62 1.85
C LEU A 132 0.25 3.17 1.46
N ILE A 133 0.98 2.46 0.61
CA ILE A 133 2.24 2.93 0.03
C ILE A 133 2.01 3.24 -1.44
N ALA A 134 2.12 4.51 -1.80
CA ALA A 134 1.75 4.99 -3.13
C ALA A 134 2.92 5.64 -3.85
N LYS A 135 3.05 5.33 -5.15
CA LYS A 135 4.08 5.85 -6.04
C LYS A 135 3.47 6.49 -7.28
N GLN A 136 3.91 7.71 -7.56
CA GLN A 136 3.73 8.38 -8.84
C GLN A 136 5.11 8.63 -9.46
N PRO A 137 5.30 8.46 -10.80
CA PRO A 137 6.57 8.79 -11.45
C PRO A 137 7.00 10.22 -11.16
N ASN A 138 8.30 10.41 -10.96
CA ASN A 138 8.94 11.71 -10.68
C ASN A 138 8.52 12.41 -9.38
N LEU A 139 7.78 11.72 -8.50
CA LEU A 139 7.46 12.20 -7.16
C LEU A 139 7.99 11.23 -6.10
N ALA A 140 8.13 11.73 -4.87
CA ALA A 140 8.46 10.90 -3.72
C ALA A 140 7.40 9.81 -3.53
N VAL A 141 7.84 8.63 -3.10
CA VAL A 141 6.93 7.59 -2.61
C VAL A 141 6.35 8.07 -1.28
N ILE A 142 5.05 7.94 -1.12
CA ILE A 142 4.34 8.34 0.10
C ILE A 142 3.74 7.14 0.81
N VAL A 143 3.61 7.27 2.13
CA VAL A 143 2.87 6.35 3.00
C VAL A 143 1.71 7.10 3.61
N CYS A 144 0.52 6.52 3.52
CA CYS A 144 -0.67 7.01 4.20
C CYS A 144 -1.04 6.04 5.31
N ILE A 145 -1.25 6.56 6.52
CA ILE A 145 -1.69 5.83 7.71
C ILE A 145 -2.73 6.66 8.46
N ASP A 146 -3.54 6.04 9.30
CA ASP A 146 -4.45 6.72 10.21
C ASP A 146 -3.76 7.13 11.52
N GLU A 147 -4.49 7.79 12.42
CA GLU A 147 -3.97 8.20 13.73
C GLU A 147 -3.48 7.00 14.56
N ASN A 148 -4.19 5.87 14.51
CA ASN A 148 -3.79 4.66 15.23
C ASN A 148 -2.50 4.07 14.66
N GLY A 149 -2.32 4.11 13.34
CA GLY A 149 -1.09 3.73 12.66
C GLY A 149 0.07 4.65 13.06
N LEU A 150 -0.17 5.96 13.13
CA LEU A 150 0.84 6.92 13.57
C LEU A 150 1.32 6.64 15.01
N LYS A 151 0.41 6.31 15.93
CA LYS A 151 0.73 5.94 17.32
C LYS A 151 1.61 4.69 17.44
N ARG A 152 1.60 3.80 16.43
CA ARG A 152 2.46 2.61 16.35
C ARG A 152 3.87 2.92 15.88
N LEU A 153 4.13 4.13 15.46
CA LEU A 153 5.44 4.59 15.02
C LEU A 153 6.05 5.53 16.07
N GLN A 154 7.36 5.44 16.27
CA GLN A 154 8.11 6.50 16.93
C GLN A 154 8.41 7.54 15.86
N THR A 155 7.71 8.66 15.87
CA THR A 155 7.74 9.67 14.81
C THR A 155 8.46 10.94 15.24
N ASN A 156 9.46 10.85 16.12
CA ASN A 156 10.25 12.01 16.52
C ASN A 156 10.85 12.65 15.26
N ASP A 157 10.54 13.93 15.00
CA ASP A 157 11.07 14.74 13.89
C ASP A 157 10.66 14.29 12.47
N VAL A 158 9.54 13.61 12.31
CA VAL A 158 9.00 13.26 10.98
C VAL A 158 7.96 14.28 10.54
N GLU A 159 8.23 14.93 9.42
CA GLU A 159 7.24 15.80 8.75
C GLU A 159 6.13 14.94 8.12
N TYR A 160 4.89 15.34 8.34
CA TYR A 160 3.71 14.76 7.72
C TYR A 160 2.70 15.82 7.28
N ILE A 161 1.84 15.46 6.36
CA ILE A 161 0.64 16.22 6.00
C ILE A 161 -0.55 15.48 6.63
N TYR A 162 -1.33 16.16 7.44
CA TYR A 162 -2.57 15.60 7.99
C TYR A 162 -3.78 16.11 7.20
N VAL A 163 -4.60 15.19 6.73
CA VAL A 163 -5.85 15.46 6.02
C VAL A 163 -7.00 15.03 6.94
N SER A 164 -7.55 15.99 7.69
CA SER A 164 -8.54 15.77 8.76
C SER A 164 -9.78 15.01 8.28
N ASP A 165 -10.34 15.40 7.15
CA ASP A 165 -11.57 14.82 6.61
C ASP A 165 -11.43 13.33 6.25
N LEU A 166 -10.21 12.84 6.12
CA LEU A 166 -9.90 11.45 5.75
C LEU A 166 -9.29 10.65 6.90
N ASP A 167 -8.99 11.29 8.02
CA ASP A 167 -8.13 10.74 9.07
C ASP A 167 -6.89 10.09 8.43
N MET A 168 -6.11 10.89 7.71
CA MET A 168 -4.99 10.40 6.91
C MET A 168 -3.75 11.23 7.15
N TYR A 169 -2.70 10.60 7.62
CA TYR A 169 -1.34 11.15 7.72
C TYR A 169 -0.53 10.70 6.52
N ILE A 170 0.04 11.63 5.79
CA ILE A 170 0.86 11.39 4.60
C ILE A 170 2.32 11.69 4.97
N ILE A 171 3.17 10.66 4.89
CA ILE A 171 4.59 10.73 5.22
C ILE A 171 5.39 10.34 3.96
N LYS A 172 6.54 10.96 3.71
CA LYS A 172 7.47 10.47 2.69
C LYS A 172 8.03 9.11 3.12
N PHE A 173 8.02 8.12 2.24
CA PHE A 173 8.41 6.74 2.58
C PHE A 173 9.88 6.65 3.00
N ASP A 174 10.78 7.40 2.36
CA ASP A 174 12.17 7.49 2.75
C ASP A 174 12.35 8.06 4.17
N ARG A 175 11.56 9.05 4.55
CA ARG A 175 11.57 9.59 5.91
C ARG A 175 11.06 8.56 6.92
N LEU A 176 9.97 7.87 6.61
CA LEU A 176 9.44 6.83 7.48
C LEU A 176 10.50 5.75 7.78
N ILE A 177 11.15 5.19 6.76
CA ILE A 177 12.11 4.08 6.96
C ILE A 177 13.44 4.51 7.56
N ASN A 178 13.85 5.77 7.40
CA ASN A 178 15.13 6.25 7.93
C ASN A 178 15.05 6.86 9.33
N VAL A 179 13.88 7.36 9.73
CA VAL A 179 13.71 8.13 10.98
C VAL A 179 12.78 7.43 11.96
N CYS A 180 11.68 6.82 11.48
CA CYS A 180 10.72 6.17 12.35
C CYS A 180 11.19 4.78 12.77
N LYS A 181 10.78 4.37 13.98
CA LYS A 181 10.86 2.98 14.45
C LYS A 181 9.46 2.45 14.75
N LEU A 182 9.25 1.17 14.53
CA LEU A 182 8.01 0.49 14.92
C LEU A 182 8.05 0.27 16.46
N ARG A 183 6.95 0.62 17.13
CA ARG A 183 6.73 0.38 18.58
C ARG A 183 6.19 -1.01 18.82
#